data_5e344e2bbd51b0b0d176bdc719406f4c
#
_entry.id   5e344e2bbd51b0b0d176bdc719406f4c
#
_cell.length_a   1.000
_cell.length_b   1.000
_cell.length_c   1.000
_cell.angle_alpha   90.00
_cell.angle_beta   90.00
_cell.angle_gamma   90.00
#
_symmetry.space_group_name_H-M   'P 1'
#
loop_
_entity.id
_entity.type
_entity.pdbx_description
1 polymer ?
#
loop_
_entity_poly.entity_id
_entity_poly.type
_entity_poly.pdbx_seq_one_letter_code
_entity_poly.pdbx_strand_id
1 'polypeptide(L)'
;MLEKIFKLKQNNTTVKTEILAGLTTFMTMAYIIALNPNLLTGFGAEGTKALWNGVFLATCIASAVGMFVMAFLANKPFALAPGMGLNSFFAVVVANIVSITGLSYVDSFQAALCIILIEGILFFILSIFNIRDKIVDAIPYGVRMGISPAIGLMLLNIGFGSNAGVYSKDGGPFYVMKDFFGALTPGLAKTNMTEGYSSMVLTVVTMFIGLFVIIILAHKGVNGAVLFGMLAACVVYWVGEAIFFGTNPFASLATASFVPQFKDMADTTLFKFDFKDFISIGWFTAISLIITFCIIDMFDTIGTLVGTASRAGMVDKEGNMPNMKEALISDSVATVVGAVTGTSTVTTFVESASGVEAGGRTGLTAFTTGILFLACIFIAPLAAIIPAAATSSALIYVGILMLGGLKKVDFEDLSQVAPVALMLIAMPISGSIGHGIGLGLITYTVLKVFTGKAKEVSILTYGISLLFLVKFFLVV
;
A
#
# COMPACT_ATOMS: atom_id res chain seq x y z
N MET A 1 7.22 -26.93 -22.85
CA MET A 1 7.71 -25.56 -22.86
C MET A 1 7.74 -24.99 -21.43
N LEU A 2 6.64 -25.00 -20.69
CA LEU A 2 6.56 -24.47 -19.30
C LEU A 2 7.56 -25.12 -18.34
N GLU A 3 7.78 -26.45 -18.47
CA GLU A 3 8.77 -27.20 -17.68
C GLU A 3 10.20 -26.63 -17.84
N LYS A 4 10.58 -26.29 -19.08
CA LYS A 4 11.91 -25.72 -19.33
C LYS A 4 12.10 -24.32 -18.77
N ILE A 5 11.04 -23.51 -18.79
CA ILE A 5 11.08 -22.12 -18.32
C ILE A 5 11.06 -22.07 -16.79
N PHE A 6 10.10 -22.76 -16.18
CA PHE A 6 9.83 -22.63 -14.74
C PHE A 6 10.45 -23.76 -13.89
N LYS A 7 11.09 -24.78 -14.50
CA LYS A 7 11.77 -25.89 -13.80
C LYS A 7 10.85 -26.57 -12.77
N LEU A 8 9.61 -26.89 -13.19
CA LEU A 8 8.54 -27.36 -12.30
C LEU A 8 8.94 -28.66 -11.54
N LYS A 9 9.51 -29.65 -12.23
CA LYS A 9 9.95 -30.89 -11.59
C LYS A 9 11.06 -30.67 -10.57
N GLN A 10 12.00 -29.75 -10.87
CA GLN A 10 13.08 -29.41 -9.96
C GLN A 10 12.54 -28.73 -8.67
N ASN A 11 11.41 -28.03 -8.76
CA ASN A 11 10.75 -27.38 -7.63
C ASN A 11 9.61 -28.22 -7.04
N ASN A 12 9.53 -29.52 -7.36
CA ASN A 12 8.53 -30.46 -6.85
C ASN A 12 7.08 -29.97 -7.00
N THR A 13 6.74 -29.38 -8.15
CA THR A 13 5.41 -28.85 -8.44
C THR A 13 4.90 -29.27 -9.81
N THR A 14 3.65 -28.94 -10.12
CA THR A 14 2.99 -29.24 -11.41
C THR A 14 2.35 -27.98 -11.98
N VAL A 15 2.11 -27.96 -13.31
CA VAL A 15 1.40 -26.84 -13.97
C VAL A 15 0.04 -26.58 -13.31
N LYS A 16 -0.71 -27.64 -12.97
CA LYS A 16 -2.02 -27.51 -12.32
C LYS A 16 -1.91 -26.84 -10.95
N THR A 17 -0.94 -27.24 -10.14
CA THR A 17 -0.68 -26.70 -8.81
C THR A 17 -0.31 -25.21 -8.90
N GLU A 18 0.58 -24.85 -9.83
CA GLU A 18 1.02 -23.46 -10.02
C GLU A 18 -0.11 -22.54 -10.49
N ILE A 19 -0.96 -23.02 -11.42
CA ILE A 19 -2.13 -22.24 -11.88
C ILE A 19 -3.13 -22.04 -10.73
N LEU A 20 -3.43 -23.09 -9.96
CA LEU A 20 -4.31 -22.97 -8.79
C LEU A 20 -3.73 -22.05 -7.73
N ALA A 21 -2.43 -22.11 -7.48
CA ALA A 21 -1.73 -21.21 -6.58
C ALA A 21 -1.80 -19.75 -7.07
N GLY A 22 -1.62 -19.51 -8.38
CA GLY A 22 -1.76 -18.17 -8.97
C GLY A 22 -3.19 -17.63 -8.87
N LEU A 23 -4.19 -18.47 -9.07
CA LEU A 23 -5.60 -18.09 -8.86
C LEU A 23 -5.86 -17.75 -7.38
N THR A 24 -5.31 -18.53 -6.45
CA THR A 24 -5.43 -18.29 -5.00
C THR A 24 -4.79 -16.96 -4.63
N THR A 25 -3.58 -16.69 -5.11
CA THR A 25 -2.91 -15.39 -4.90
C THR A 25 -3.74 -14.23 -5.46
N PHE A 26 -4.24 -14.38 -6.69
CA PHE A 26 -5.10 -13.37 -7.31
C PHE A 26 -6.32 -13.06 -6.44
N MET A 27 -7.04 -14.08 -5.97
CA MET A 27 -8.24 -13.89 -5.15
C MET A 27 -7.95 -13.17 -3.82
N THR A 28 -6.75 -13.36 -3.24
CA THR A 28 -6.38 -12.72 -1.99
C THR A 28 -5.97 -11.26 -2.17
N MET A 29 -5.48 -10.86 -3.35
CA MET A 29 -5.00 -9.51 -3.61
C MET A 29 -5.85 -8.70 -4.61
N ALA A 30 -6.90 -9.29 -5.20
CA ALA A 30 -7.73 -8.62 -6.22
C ALA A 30 -8.45 -7.35 -5.70
N TYR A 31 -8.60 -7.20 -4.39
CA TYR A 31 -9.15 -5.99 -3.77
C TYR A 31 -8.36 -4.72 -4.13
N ILE A 32 -7.05 -4.85 -4.44
CA ILE A 32 -6.19 -3.72 -4.79
C ILE A 32 -6.64 -3.02 -6.07
N ILE A 33 -7.26 -3.76 -6.99
CA ILE A 33 -7.72 -3.26 -8.28
C ILE A 33 -8.75 -2.13 -8.12
N ALA A 34 -9.59 -2.21 -7.09
CA ALA A 34 -10.54 -1.16 -6.75
C ALA A 34 -10.00 -0.18 -5.70
N LEU A 35 -9.27 -0.70 -4.71
CA LEU A 35 -8.80 0.12 -3.58
C LEU A 35 -7.71 1.12 -4.02
N ASN A 36 -6.78 0.71 -4.87
CA ASN A 36 -5.68 1.59 -5.28
C ASN A 36 -6.15 2.83 -6.04
N PRO A 37 -6.97 2.74 -7.11
CA PRO A 37 -7.45 3.93 -7.79
C PRO A 37 -8.29 4.83 -6.86
N ASN A 38 -9.13 4.27 -5.99
CA ASN A 38 -9.89 5.06 -5.02
C ASN A 38 -8.97 5.84 -4.09
N LEU A 39 -7.95 5.20 -3.54
CA LEU A 39 -7.01 5.81 -2.61
C LEU A 39 -6.17 6.90 -3.29
N LEU A 40 -5.62 6.61 -4.47
CA LEU A 40 -4.74 7.53 -5.18
C LEU A 40 -5.46 8.72 -5.82
N THR A 41 -6.77 8.66 -5.97
CA THR A 41 -7.60 9.78 -6.43
C THR A 41 -8.31 10.51 -5.27
N GLY A 42 -7.83 10.31 -4.04
CA GLY A 42 -8.38 10.98 -2.85
C GLY A 42 -9.85 10.62 -2.59
N PHE A 43 -10.22 9.37 -2.87
CA PHE A 43 -11.58 8.82 -2.68
C PHE A 43 -12.67 9.63 -3.43
N GLY A 44 -12.36 10.05 -4.64
CA GLY A 44 -13.30 10.78 -5.49
C GLY A 44 -13.17 12.30 -5.38
N ALA A 45 -11.96 12.80 -5.18
CA ALA A 45 -11.67 14.23 -5.26
C ALA A 45 -12.18 14.83 -6.58
N GLU A 46 -12.57 16.10 -6.55
CA GLU A 46 -13.16 16.77 -7.71
C GLU A 46 -12.21 16.73 -8.94
N GLY A 47 -12.76 16.45 -10.10
CA GLY A 47 -12.01 16.40 -11.36
C GLY A 47 -11.16 15.14 -11.57
N THR A 48 -11.19 14.14 -10.66
CA THR A 48 -10.29 12.96 -10.72
C THR A 48 -10.86 11.75 -11.46
N LYS A 49 -12.02 11.83 -12.14
CA LYS A 49 -12.62 10.68 -12.83
C LYS A 49 -11.73 10.07 -13.92
N ALA A 50 -11.14 10.90 -14.78
CA ALA A 50 -10.21 10.44 -15.81
C ALA A 50 -8.92 9.88 -15.19
N LEU A 51 -8.42 10.54 -14.11
CA LEU A 51 -7.29 10.05 -13.32
C LEU A 51 -7.58 8.68 -12.72
N TRP A 52 -8.79 8.44 -12.20
CA TRP A 52 -9.20 7.14 -11.65
C TRP A 52 -9.08 6.03 -12.70
N ASN A 53 -9.57 6.26 -13.93
CA ASN A 53 -9.43 5.32 -15.04
C ASN A 53 -7.97 5.05 -15.38
N GLY A 54 -7.13 6.09 -15.41
CA GLY A 54 -5.70 5.98 -15.64
C GLY A 54 -5.00 5.14 -14.58
N VAL A 55 -5.24 5.43 -13.30
CA VAL A 55 -4.67 4.69 -12.17
C VAL A 55 -5.16 3.24 -12.13
N PHE A 56 -6.43 2.99 -12.46
CA PHE A 56 -6.97 1.63 -12.56
C PHE A 56 -6.20 0.79 -13.59
N LEU A 57 -6.02 1.32 -14.80
CA LEU A 57 -5.26 0.65 -15.85
C LEU A 57 -3.79 0.49 -15.47
N ALA A 58 -3.18 1.54 -14.88
CA ALA A 58 -1.82 1.49 -14.38
C ALA A 58 -1.64 0.40 -13.31
N THR A 59 -2.59 0.26 -12.39
CA THR A 59 -2.60 -0.78 -11.36
C THR A 59 -2.55 -2.17 -11.98
N CYS A 60 -3.41 -2.44 -12.96
CA CYS A 60 -3.47 -3.74 -13.62
C CYS A 60 -2.22 -4.02 -14.45
N ILE A 61 -1.76 -3.04 -15.23
CA ILE A 61 -0.64 -3.20 -16.17
C ILE A 61 0.69 -3.30 -15.40
N ALA A 62 0.96 -2.40 -14.45
CA ALA A 62 2.22 -2.39 -13.71
C ALA A 62 2.36 -3.65 -12.84
N SER A 63 1.28 -4.07 -12.19
CA SER A 63 1.26 -5.34 -11.44
C SER A 63 1.57 -6.53 -12.33
N ALA A 64 0.93 -6.62 -13.50
CA ALA A 64 1.16 -7.71 -14.43
C ALA A 64 2.60 -7.73 -14.96
N VAL A 65 3.14 -6.57 -15.36
CA VAL A 65 4.54 -6.47 -15.82
C VAL A 65 5.51 -6.87 -14.71
N GLY A 66 5.32 -6.36 -13.48
CA GLY A 66 6.13 -6.73 -12.33
C GLY A 66 6.10 -8.24 -12.06
N MET A 67 4.92 -8.86 -12.11
CA MET A 67 4.75 -10.30 -11.95
C MET A 67 5.38 -11.10 -13.10
N PHE A 68 5.36 -10.60 -14.33
CA PHE A 68 6.04 -11.26 -15.45
C PHE A 68 7.57 -11.19 -15.27
N VAL A 69 8.10 -10.05 -14.87
CA VAL A 69 9.53 -9.93 -14.57
C VAL A 69 9.93 -10.85 -13.42
N MET A 70 9.16 -10.90 -12.33
CA MET A 70 9.36 -11.83 -11.21
C MET A 70 9.30 -13.29 -11.68
N ALA A 71 8.38 -13.63 -12.58
CA ALA A 71 8.20 -14.97 -13.11
C ALA A 71 9.38 -15.44 -13.95
N PHE A 72 9.87 -14.58 -14.84
CA PHE A 72 10.91 -14.97 -15.82
C PHE A 72 12.32 -14.72 -15.32
N LEU A 73 12.55 -13.68 -14.51
CA LEU A 73 13.88 -13.33 -14.01
C LEU A 73 14.21 -14.07 -12.70
N ALA A 74 13.35 -14.00 -11.70
CA ALA A 74 13.57 -14.61 -10.40
C ALA A 74 13.05 -16.04 -10.30
N ASN A 75 12.10 -16.43 -11.16
CA ASN A 75 11.36 -17.70 -11.10
C ASN A 75 10.77 -17.96 -9.70
N LYS A 76 10.10 -16.96 -9.11
CA LYS A 76 9.49 -17.04 -7.77
C LYS A 76 7.98 -16.87 -7.82
N PRO A 77 7.23 -17.53 -6.90
CA PRO A 77 5.76 -17.48 -6.87
C PRO A 77 5.21 -16.21 -6.22
N PHE A 78 5.94 -15.11 -6.30
CA PHE A 78 5.56 -13.87 -5.61
C PHE A 78 4.84 -12.92 -6.56
N ALA A 79 3.70 -12.40 -6.11
CA ALA A 79 2.92 -11.43 -6.84
C ALA A 79 3.27 -10.01 -6.38
N LEU A 80 3.22 -9.09 -7.33
CA LEU A 80 3.51 -7.67 -7.13
C LEU A 80 2.29 -6.83 -7.46
N ALA A 81 2.08 -5.79 -6.66
CA ALA A 81 1.06 -4.77 -6.92
C ALA A 81 1.43 -3.47 -6.19
N PRO A 82 0.71 -2.35 -6.44
CA PRO A 82 0.93 -1.12 -5.70
C PRO A 82 0.78 -1.33 -4.19
N GLY A 83 1.87 -1.10 -3.42
CA GLY A 83 1.96 -1.42 -1.99
C GLY A 83 1.08 -0.50 -1.14
N MET A 84 0.21 -1.04 -0.29
CA MET A 84 -0.79 -0.26 0.45
C MET A 84 -0.18 0.83 1.35
N GLY A 85 0.91 0.55 2.02
CA GLY A 85 1.62 1.53 2.85
C GLY A 85 2.16 2.69 2.01
N LEU A 86 2.85 2.36 0.92
CA LEU A 86 3.42 3.33 -0.02
C LEU A 86 2.34 4.13 -0.76
N ASN A 87 1.23 3.47 -1.15
CA ASN A 87 0.08 4.14 -1.77
C ASN A 87 -0.55 5.18 -0.86
N SER A 88 -0.73 4.84 0.41
CA SER A 88 -1.28 5.76 1.40
C SER A 88 -0.36 6.96 1.62
N PHE A 89 0.94 6.72 1.67
CA PHE A 89 1.94 7.78 1.76
C PHE A 89 1.95 8.65 0.49
N PHE A 90 1.87 8.05 -0.69
CA PHE A 90 1.76 8.76 -1.95
C PHE A 90 0.52 9.68 -1.99
N ALA A 91 -0.65 9.17 -1.59
CA ALA A 91 -1.88 9.97 -1.53
C ALA A 91 -1.75 11.17 -0.58
N VAL A 92 -1.09 10.99 0.57
CA VAL A 92 -0.79 12.09 1.49
C VAL A 92 0.19 13.09 0.87
N VAL A 93 1.21 12.62 0.15
CA VAL A 93 2.16 13.50 -0.56
C VAL A 93 1.43 14.32 -1.61
N VAL A 94 0.55 13.73 -2.41
CA VAL A 94 -0.28 14.46 -3.38
C VAL A 94 -1.13 15.53 -2.69
N ALA A 95 -1.83 15.18 -1.60
CA ALA A 95 -2.65 16.13 -0.85
C ALA A 95 -1.81 17.29 -0.27
N ASN A 96 -0.60 17.01 0.21
CA ASN A 96 0.32 18.05 0.69
C ASN A 96 0.81 18.95 -0.44
N ILE A 97 1.11 18.41 -1.64
CA ILE A 97 1.48 19.22 -2.80
C ILE A 97 0.33 20.15 -3.16
N VAL A 98 -0.91 19.66 -3.24
CA VAL A 98 -2.11 20.50 -3.43
C VAL A 98 -2.17 21.64 -2.41
N SER A 99 -1.98 21.33 -1.13
CA SER A 99 -2.07 22.32 -0.04
C SER A 99 -0.97 23.39 -0.11
N ILE A 100 0.25 23.01 -0.46
CA ILE A 100 1.41 23.91 -0.48
C ILE A 100 1.43 24.77 -1.75
N THR A 101 1.10 24.18 -2.89
CA THR A 101 1.28 24.83 -4.21
C THR A 101 0.00 25.43 -4.76
N GLY A 102 -1.18 24.97 -4.31
CA GLY A 102 -2.48 25.35 -4.89
C GLY A 102 -2.76 24.74 -6.27
N LEU A 103 -1.94 23.78 -6.71
CA LEU A 103 -2.13 23.05 -7.98
C LEU A 103 -3.39 22.19 -7.93
N SER A 104 -3.90 21.82 -9.11
CA SER A 104 -4.96 20.83 -9.20
C SER A 104 -4.50 19.47 -8.62
N TYR A 105 -5.46 18.62 -8.25
CA TYR A 105 -5.13 17.27 -7.77
C TYR A 105 -4.37 16.46 -8.83
N VAL A 106 -4.73 16.59 -10.10
CA VAL A 106 -4.09 15.87 -11.23
C VAL A 106 -2.65 16.35 -11.43
N ASP A 107 -2.40 17.66 -11.43
CA ASP A 107 -1.05 18.22 -11.60
C ASP A 107 -0.16 17.83 -10.40
N SER A 108 -0.70 17.89 -9.18
CA SER A 108 -0.02 17.44 -7.96
C SER A 108 0.31 15.94 -7.99
N PHE A 109 -0.58 15.14 -8.54
CA PHE A 109 -0.36 13.70 -8.76
C PHE A 109 0.79 13.47 -9.75
N GLN A 110 0.83 14.21 -10.86
CA GLN A 110 1.87 14.10 -11.88
C GLN A 110 3.24 14.57 -11.34
N ALA A 111 3.27 15.60 -10.50
CA ALA A 111 4.47 16.00 -9.78
C ALA A 111 4.95 14.90 -8.79
N ALA A 112 4.03 14.27 -8.07
CA ALA A 112 4.35 13.17 -7.16
C ALA A 112 4.86 11.91 -7.91
N LEU A 113 4.40 11.64 -9.14
CA LEU A 113 4.94 10.54 -9.96
C LEU A 113 6.42 10.70 -10.27
N CYS A 114 6.95 11.94 -10.35
CA CYS A 114 8.38 12.18 -10.50
C CYS A 114 9.18 11.61 -9.32
N ILE A 115 8.64 11.68 -8.10
CA ILE A 115 9.26 11.11 -6.90
C ILE A 115 9.38 9.60 -7.05
N ILE A 116 8.30 8.93 -7.45
CA ILE A 116 8.27 7.46 -7.63
C ILE A 116 9.18 7.00 -8.76
N LEU A 117 9.25 7.77 -9.85
CA LEU A 117 10.16 7.46 -10.95
C LEU A 117 11.62 7.51 -10.49
N ILE A 118 12.01 8.58 -9.79
CA ILE A 118 13.39 8.76 -9.29
C ILE A 118 13.71 7.70 -8.24
N GLU A 119 12.77 7.44 -7.34
CA GLU A 119 12.86 6.38 -6.33
C GLU A 119 13.05 5.00 -6.98
N GLY A 120 12.21 4.62 -7.95
CA GLY A 120 12.30 3.35 -8.65
C GLY A 120 13.61 3.17 -9.42
N ILE A 121 14.14 4.22 -10.08
CA ILE A 121 15.44 4.19 -10.75
C ILE A 121 16.56 4.02 -9.73
N LEU A 122 16.53 4.77 -8.62
CA LEU A 122 17.52 4.65 -7.55
C LEU A 122 17.48 3.23 -6.96
N PHE A 123 16.29 2.70 -6.72
CA PHE A 123 16.08 1.36 -6.22
C PHE A 123 16.63 0.27 -7.16
N PHE A 124 16.44 0.44 -8.48
CA PHE A 124 17.00 -0.43 -9.50
C PHE A 124 18.53 -0.42 -9.46
N ILE A 125 19.14 0.76 -9.38
CA ILE A 125 20.60 0.91 -9.29
C ILE A 125 21.13 0.22 -8.02
N LEU A 126 20.52 0.49 -6.86
CA LEU A 126 20.91 -0.12 -5.59
C LEU A 126 20.78 -1.65 -5.59
N SER A 127 19.79 -2.19 -6.30
CA SER A 127 19.57 -3.65 -6.45
C SER A 127 20.64 -4.30 -7.32
N ILE A 128 21.03 -3.67 -8.43
CA ILE A 128 22.09 -4.17 -9.31
C ILE A 128 23.43 -4.27 -8.57
N PHE A 129 23.78 -3.25 -7.78
CA PHE A 129 25.04 -3.19 -7.05
C PHE A 129 25.06 -3.88 -5.69
N ASN A 130 23.95 -4.53 -5.28
CA ASN A 130 23.78 -5.19 -3.97
C ASN A 130 24.08 -4.25 -2.78
N ILE A 131 23.78 -2.95 -2.91
CA ILE A 131 24.00 -1.95 -1.85
C ILE A 131 22.87 -1.98 -0.82
N ARG A 132 21.70 -2.49 -1.21
CA ARG A 132 20.49 -2.52 -0.38
C ARG A 132 20.71 -3.21 0.97
N ASP A 133 21.33 -4.38 0.99
CA ASP A 133 21.57 -5.14 2.22
C ASP A 133 22.37 -4.32 3.23
N LYS A 134 23.38 -3.59 2.76
CA LYS A 134 24.17 -2.69 3.61
C LYS A 134 23.38 -1.52 4.18
N ILE A 135 22.44 -0.98 3.40
CA ILE A 135 21.56 0.12 3.86
C ILE A 135 20.56 -0.41 4.91
N VAL A 136 19.97 -1.56 4.63
CA VAL A 136 19.04 -2.22 5.56
C VAL A 136 19.71 -2.53 6.89
N ASP A 137 20.92 -3.07 6.86
CA ASP A 137 21.69 -3.41 8.07
C ASP A 137 22.15 -2.17 8.85
N ALA A 138 22.30 -1.04 8.17
CA ALA A 138 22.66 0.22 8.81
C ALA A 138 21.51 0.84 9.62
N ILE A 139 20.25 0.51 9.33
CA ILE A 139 19.10 1.02 10.08
C ILE A 139 18.84 0.16 11.32
N PRO A 140 18.61 0.79 12.50
CA PRO A 140 18.42 0.06 13.75
C PRO A 140 17.29 -0.97 13.69
N TYR A 141 17.53 -2.15 14.22
CA TYR A 141 16.59 -3.28 14.16
C TYR A 141 15.19 -2.93 14.68
N GLY A 142 15.09 -2.27 15.84
CA GLY A 142 13.80 -1.84 16.40
C GLY A 142 13.04 -0.91 15.46
N VAL A 143 13.72 0.08 14.87
CA VAL A 143 13.11 1.00 13.89
C VAL A 143 12.57 0.22 12.69
N ARG A 144 13.37 -0.68 12.11
CA ARG A 144 12.94 -1.55 11.00
C ARG A 144 11.65 -2.31 11.30
N MET A 145 11.61 -2.95 12.47
CA MET A 145 10.45 -3.75 12.90
C MET A 145 9.22 -2.88 13.20
N GLY A 146 9.42 -1.62 13.58
CA GLY A 146 8.35 -0.67 13.89
C GLY A 146 7.71 -0.01 12.66
N ILE A 147 8.37 0.00 11.48
CA ILE A 147 7.86 0.67 10.28
C ILE A 147 6.50 0.08 9.86
N SER A 148 6.43 -1.23 9.63
CA SER A 148 5.20 -1.89 9.19
C SER A 148 4.03 -1.71 10.17
N PRO A 149 4.19 -1.92 11.50
CA PRO A 149 3.12 -1.63 12.46
C PRO A 149 2.66 -0.17 12.47
N ALA A 150 3.58 0.78 12.36
CA ALA A 150 3.23 2.20 12.35
C ALA A 150 2.45 2.58 11.08
N ILE A 151 2.83 2.03 9.92
CA ILE A 151 2.05 2.13 8.68
C ILE A 151 0.67 1.47 8.89
N GLY A 152 0.62 0.31 9.53
CA GLY A 152 -0.64 -0.37 9.86
C GLY A 152 -1.61 0.53 10.63
N LEU A 153 -1.13 1.24 11.66
CA LEU A 153 -1.95 2.21 12.40
C LEU A 153 -2.39 3.40 11.51
N MET A 154 -1.54 3.85 10.59
CA MET A 154 -1.93 4.89 9.63
C MET A 154 -3.03 4.40 8.68
N LEU A 155 -2.96 3.15 8.20
CA LEU A 155 -4.02 2.55 7.38
C LEU A 155 -5.35 2.43 8.14
N LEU A 156 -5.30 2.03 9.41
CA LEU A 156 -6.46 2.03 10.30
C LEU A 156 -7.06 3.44 10.40
N ASN A 157 -6.23 4.45 10.61
CA ASN A 157 -6.67 5.84 10.68
C ASN A 157 -7.33 6.32 9.39
N ILE A 158 -6.77 5.99 8.23
CA ILE A 158 -7.35 6.33 6.92
C ILE A 158 -8.65 5.56 6.68
N GLY A 159 -8.68 4.27 6.98
CA GLY A 159 -9.86 3.42 6.80
C GLY A 159 -11.05 3.89 7.62
N PHE A 160 -10.86 4.17 8.90
CA PHE A 160 -11.91 4.71 9.76
C PHE A 160 -12.26 6.15 9.45
N GLY A 161 -11.28 6.97 9.10
CA GLY A 161 -11.43 8.40 8.91
C GLY A 161 -11.87 8.80 7.51
N SER A 162 -10.91 9.08 6.65
CA SER A 162 -11.15 9.71 5.35
C SER A 162 -12.02 8.88 4.42
N ASN A 163 -11.91 7.55 4.50
CA ASN A 163 -12.59 6.65 3.57
C ASN A 163 -14.00 6.25 4.06
N ALA A 164 -14.17 5.91 5.33
CA ALA A 164 -15.47 5.54 5.88
C ALA A 164 -16.25 6.73 6.47
N GLY A 165 -15.61 7.86 6.70
CA GLY A 165 -16.23 9.05 7.26
C GLY A 165 -16.69 8.90 8.72
N VAL A 166 -16.04 8.04 9.49
CA VAL A 166 -16.37 7.77 10.89
C VAL A 166 -16.05 8.97 11.79
N TYR A 167 -15.17 9.86 11.39
CA TYR A 167 -14.89 11.10 12.09
C TYR A 167 -14.89 12.30 11.13
N SER A 168 -15.14 13.48 11.68
CA SER A 168 -15.19 14.73 10.94
C SER A 168 -13.87 15.05 10.23
N LYS A 169 -13.94 15.67 9.05
CA LYS A 169 -12.77 16.15 8.30
C LYS A 169 -11.92 17.14 9.09
N ASP A 170 -12.52 17.88 10.01
CA ASP A 170 -11.86 18.89 10.83
C ASP A 170 -11.37 18.33 12.18
N GLY A 171 -11.68 17.06 12.48
CA GLY A 171 -11.25 16.36 13.68
C GLY A 171 -9.90 15.69 13.50
N GLY A 172 -9.00 15.87 14.44
CA GLY A 172 -7.77 15.09 14.49
C GLY A 172 -8.02 13.60 14.79
N PRO A 173 -7.03 12.73 14.55
CA PRO A 173 -7.18 11.28 14.71
C PRO A 173 -7.62 10.83 16.11
N PHE A 174 -7.44 11.65 17.13
CA PHE A 174 -7.91 11.36 18.49
C PHE A 174 -9.41 11.53 18.70
N TYR A 175 -10.13 12.14 17.77
CA TYR A 175 -11.58 12.30 17.84
C TYR A 175 -12.35 11.12 17.21
N VAL A 176 -11.66 10.14 16.60
CA VAL A 176 -12.28 8.98 15.95
C VAL A 176 -13.34 8.32 16.85
N MET A 177 -13.00 8.06 18.11
CA MET A 177 -13.95 7.41 19.03
C MET A 177 -15.13 8.32 19.39
N LYS A 178 -14.91 9.61 19.56
CA LYS A 178 -15.95 10.57 19.87
C LYS A 178 -16.95 10.70 18.72
N ASP A 179 -16.43 10.92 17.51
CA ASP A 179 -17.27 11.08 16.33
C ASP A 179 -17.92 9.76 15.90
N PHE A 180 -17.24 8.63 16.08
CA PHE A 180 -17.80 7.31 15.86
C PHE A 180 -19.03 7.05 16.75
N PHE A 181 -18.91 7.26 18.06
CA PHE A 181 -20.03 7.12 18.97
C PHE A 181 -21.09 8.20 18.78
N GLY A 182 -20.71 9.41 18.42
CA GLY A 182 -21.60 10.49 18.03
C GLY A 182 -22.40 10.13 16.77
N ALA A 183 -21.77 9.52 15.78
CA ALA A 183 -22.42 9.05 14.55
C ALA A 183 -23.45 7.94 14.80
N LEU A 184 -23.21 7.10 15.80
CA LEU A 184 -24.14 6.04 16.21
C LEU A 184 -25.19 6.50 17.22
N THR A 185 -25.09 7.72 17.75
CA THR A 185 -26.04 8.28 18.73
C THR A 185 -26.94 9.30 18.03
N PRO A 186 -28.22 8.99 17.78
CA PRO A 186 -29.11 9.84 16.97
C PRO A 186 -29.24 11.29 17.44
N GLY A 187 -29.01 11.57 18.71
CA GLY A 187 -29.20 12.90 19.29
C GLY A 187 -28.13 13.92 18.96
N LEU A 188 -26.83 13.54 19.02
CA LEU A 188 -25.71 14.47 18.82
C LEU A 188 -25.33 14.61 17.34
N ALA A 189 -25.33 13.51 16.59
CA ALA A 189 -24.96 13.54 15.18
C ALA A 189 -26.03 14.23 14.32
N LYS A 190 -27.33 14.08 14.67
CA LYS A 190 -28.44 14.74 13.98
C LYS A 190 -28.43 16.26 14.15
N THR A 191 -27.84 16.75 15.24
CA THR A 191 -27.74 18.20 15.53
C THR A 191 -26.54 18.84 14.80
N ASN A 192 -25.49 18.07 14.54
CA ASN A 192 -24.25 18.55 13.92
C ASN A 192 -24.16 18.26 12.40
N MET A 193 -24.95 17.29 11.89
CA MET A 193 -25.00 16.92 10.48
C MET A 193 -26.42 17.08 9.94
N THR A 194 -26.71 18.23 9.38
CA THR A 194 -28.02 18.53 8.79
C THR A 194 -28.27 17.79 7.49
N GLU A 195 -27.22 17.41 6.76
CA GLU A 195 -27.28 16.64 5.51
C GLU A 195 -26.32 15.45 5.56
N GLY A 196 -26.75 14.31 5.08
CA GLY A 196 -25.89 13.11 4.91
C GLY A 196 -25.77 12.19 6.11
N TYR A 197 -26.47 12.42 7.24
CA TYR A 197 -26.39 11.52 8.40
C TYR A 197 -26.74 10.06 8.08
N SER A 198 -27.84 9.82 7.36
CA SER A 198 -28.26 8.46 7.01
C SER A 198 -27.28 7.75 6.09
N SER A 199 -26.68 8.48 5.14
CA SER A 199 -25.62 7.97 4.26
C SER A 199 -24.35 7.62 5.04
N MET A 200 -23.96 8.47 5.99
CA MET A 200 -22.82 8.19 6.86
C MET A 200 -23.06 6.93 7.73
N VAL A 201 -24.26 6.79 8.32
CA VAL A 201 -24.60 5.60 9.11
C VAL A 201 -24.55 4.34 8.23
N LEU A 202 -25.10 4.40 7.01
CA LEU A 202 -25.02 3.28 6.07
C LEU A 202 -23.57 2.92 5.77
N THR A 203 -22.72 3.91 5.49
CA THR A 203 -21.28 3.71 5.21
C THR A 203 -20.58 3.05 6.40
N VAL A 204 -20.76 3.56 7.61
CA VAL A 204 -20.13 3.03 8.83
C VAL A 204 -20.58 1.61 9.15
N VAL A 205 -21.88 1.36 9.12
CA VAL A 205 -22.44 0.01 9.37
C VAL A 205 -21.94 -0.99 8.32
N THR A 206 -21.95 -0.61 7.06
CA THR A 206 -21.44 -1.44 5.97
C THR A 206 -19.97 -1.76 6.14
N MET A 207 -19.15 -0.76 6.47
CA MET A 207 -17.72 -0.95 6.72
C MET A 207 -17.47 -1.97 7.84
N PHE A 208 -18.20 -1.88 8.98
CA PHE A 208 -18.04 -2.86 10.06
C PHE A 208 -18.53 -4.25 9.66
N ILE A 209 -19.65 -4.37 8.95
CA ILE A 209 -20.11 -5.68 8.45
C ILE A 209 -19.05 -6.30 7.54
N GLY A 210 -18.51 -5.53 6.58
CA GLY A 210 -17.44 -5.99 5.71
C GLY A 210 -16.21 -6.44 6.49
N LEU A 211 -15.75 -5.61 7.44
CA LEU A 211 -14.60 -5.92 8.29
C LEU A 211 -14.80 -7.22 9.09
N PHE A 212 -15.94 -7.40 9.72
CA PHE A 212 -16.22 -8.62 10.49
C PHE A 212 -16.31 -9.84 9.58
N VAL A 213 -16.92 -9.73 8.40
CA VAL A 213 -16.94 -10.83 7.42
C VAL A 213 -15.51 -11.19 6.99
N ILE A 214 -14.65 -10.21 6.69
CA ILE A 214 -13.23 -10.46 6.37
C ILE A 214 -12.56 -11.22 7.52
N ILE A 215 -12.67 -10.72 8.76
CA ILE A 215 -12.02 -11.32 9.93
C ILE A 215 -12.51 -12.77 10.16
N ILE A 216 -13.83 -13.00 10.06
CA ILE A 216 -14.41 -14.34 10.24
C ILE A 216 -13.94 -15.31 9.16
N LEU A 217 -13.95 -14.89 7.90
CA LEU A 217 -13.49 -15.72 6.78
C LEU A 217 -11.99 -16.01 6.86
N ALA A 218 -11.20 -15.00 7.20
CA ALA A 218 -9.75 -15.16 7.41
C ALA A 218 -9.44 -16.10 8.57
N HIS A 219 -10.18 -15.98 9.70
CA HIS A 219 -10.02 -16.90 10.83
C HIS A 219 -10.39 -18.35 10.47
N LYS A 220 -11.34 -18.55 9.56
CA LYS A 220 -11.69 -19.87 9.02
C LYS A 220 -10.73 -20.38 7.95
N GLY A 221 -9.68 -19.63 7.62
CA GLY A 221 -8.70 -20.00 6.58
C GLY A 221 -9.25 -19.94 5.14
N VAL A 222 -10.28 -19.14 4.90
CA VAL A 222 -10.85 -18.98 3.55
C VAL A 222 -9.93 -18.12 2.70
N ASN A 223 -9.38 -18.69 1.63
CA ASN A 223 -8.61 -17.95 0.64
C ASN A 223 -9.48 -16.88 -0.03
N GLY A 224 -8.95 -15.65 -0.16
CA GLY A 224 -9.73 -14.54 -0.71
C GLY A 224 -10.70 -13.88 0.29
N ALA A 225 -10.53 -14.11 1.61
CA ALA A 225 -11.38 -13.54 2.66
C ALA A 225 -11.60 -12.04 2.48
N VAL A 226 -10.57 -11.28 2.10
CA VAL A 226 -10.65 -9.83 1.87
C VAL A 226 -11.60 -9.50 0.72
N LEU A 227 -11.45 -10.18 -0.41
CA LEU A 227 -12.32 -10.00 -1.58
C LEU A 227 -13.78 -10.34 -1.24
N PHE A 228 -14.03 -11.49 -0.61
CA PHE A 228 -15.39 -11.90 -0.25
C PHE A 228 -16.04 -10.98 0.77
N GLY A 229 -15.28 -10.52 1.77
CA GLY A 229 -15.80 -9.56 2.75
C GLY A 229 -16.08 -8.19 2.14
N MET A 230 -15.23 -7.73 1.21
CA MET A 230 -15.47 -6.51 0.46
C MET A 230 -16.73 -6.64 -0.43
N LEU A 231 -16.93 -7.78 -1.11
CA LEU A 231 -18.13 -8.03 -1.90
C LEU A 231 -19.39 -8.09 -1.01
N ALA A 232 -19.30 -8.70 0.17
CA ALA A 232 -20.39 -8.69 1.13
C ALA A 232 -20.76 -7.27 1.57
N ALA A 233 -19.75 -6.43 1.85
CA ALA A 233 -19.96 -5.01 2.13
C ALA A 233 -20.62 -4.27 0.95
N CYS A 234 -20.21 -4.55 -0.28
CA CYS A 234 -20.86 -3.98 -1.47
C CYS A 234 -22.35 -4.32 -1.50
N VAL A 235 -22.70 -5.58 -1.29
CA VAL A 235 -24.12 -6.01 -1.29
C VAL A 235 -24.90 -5.28 -0.21
N VAL A 236 -24.37 -5.18 1.00
CA VAL A 236 -25.04 -4.47 2.11
C VAL A 236 -25.23 -2.98 1.76
N TYR A 237 -24.20 -2.34 1.22
CA TYR A 237 -24.26 -0.93 0.83
C TYR A 237 -25.30 -0.70 -0.28
N TRP A 238 -25.27 -1.49 -1.35
CA TRP A 238 -26.17 -1.33 -2.50
C TRP A 238 -27.63 -1.59 -2.11
N VAL A 239 -27.89 -2.59 -1.25
CA VAL A 239 -29.22 -2.84 -0.71
C VAL A 239 -29.68 -1.67 0.17
N GLY A 240 -28.79 -1.15 1.02
CA GLY A 240 -29.08 0.02 1.84
C GLY A 240 -29.38 1.28 1.01
N GLU A 241 -28.59 1.55 -0.03
CA GLU A 241 -28.83 2.65 -0.97
C GLU A 241 -30.20 2.53 -1.65
N ALA A 242 -30.54 1.33 -2.12
CA ALA A 242 -31.84 1.10 -2.77
C ALA A 242 -33.03 1.27 -1.80
N ILE A 243 -32.90 0.79 -0.57
CA ILE A 243 -34.01 0.82 0.42
C ILE A 243 -34.18 2.20 1.06
N PHE A 244 -33.06 2.84 1.48
CA PHE A 244 -33.13 4.07 2.26
C PHE A 244 -33.15 5.34 1.41
N PHE A 245 -32.55 5.29 0.19
CA PHE A 245 -32.43 6.45 -0.67
C PHE A 245 -33.13 6.30 -2.02
N GLY A 246 -33.65 5.09 -2.34
CA GLY A 246 -34.31 4.83 -3.63
C GLY A 246 -33.35 4.92 -4.83
N THR A 247 -32.03 4.90 -4.60
CA THR A 247 -31.02 4.98 -5.64
C THR A 247 -30.77 3.62 -6.28
N ASN A 248 -30.51 3.60 -7.58
CA ASN A 248 -30.05 2.39 -8.26
C ASN A 248 -28.50 2.40 -8.33
N PRO A 249 -27.80 1.60 -7.51
CA PRO A 249 -26.34 1.59 -7.48
C PRO A 249 -25.71 1.09 -8.79
N PHE A 250 -26.49 0.41 -9.63
CA PHE A 250 -26.06 -0.10 -10.94
C PHE A 250 -26.43 0.82 -12.11
N ALA A 251 -27.02 1.98 -11.86
CA ALA A 251 -27.43 2.91 -12.90
C ALA A 251 -26.24 3.32 -13.82
N SER A 252 -25.07 3.51 -13.24
CA SER A 252 -23.85 3.85 -13.96
C SER A 252 -23.38 2.74 -14.91
N LEU A 253 -23.72 1.47 -14.65
CA LEU A 253 -23.33 0.36 -15.53
C LEU A 253 -24.12 0.32 -16.82
N ALA A 254 -25.33 0.89 -16.84
CA ALA A 254 -26.19 0.92 -18.06
C ALA A 254 -25.55 1.73 -19.20
N THR A 255 -24.70 2.72 -18.88
CA THR A 255 -24.01 3.57 -19.83
C THR A 255 -22.49 3.34 -19.85
N ALA A 256 -21.99 2.41 -19.03
CA ALA A 256 -20.57 2.16 -18.86
C ALA A 256 -19.99 1.42 -20.07
N SER A 257 -18.78 1.80 -20.45
CA SER A 257 -17.98 1.08 -21.43
C SER A 257 -17.04 0.10 -20.74
N PHE A 258 -17.10 -1.17 -21.13
CA PHE A 258 -16.14 -2.20 -20.73
C PHE A 258 -14.86 -2.16 -21.59
N VAL A 259 -14.79 -1.25 -22.54
CA VAL A 259 -13.56 -0.99 -23.29
C VAL A 259 -12.61 -0.20 -22.39
N PRO A 260 -11.36 -0.66 -22.23
CA PRO A 260 -10.37 0.04 -21.41
C PRO A 260 -10.16 1.48 -21.84
N GLN A 261 -10.20 2.41 -20.91
CA GLN A 261 -10.13 3.85 -21.20
C GLN A 261 -8.66 4.30 -21.34
N PHE A 262 -7.96 3.75 -22.33
CA PHE A 262 -6.55 4.10 -22.59
C PHE A 262 -6.34 5.58 -22.92
N LYS A 263 -7.38 6.28 -23.42
CA LYS A 263 -7.31 7.72 -23.63
C LYS A 263 -7.15 8.47 -22.30
N ASP A 264 -7.96 8.14 -21.30
CA ASP A 264 -7.86 8.75 -19.98
C ASP A 264 -6.47 8.49 -19.36
N MET A 265 -5.95 7.28 -19.53
CA MET A 265 -4.58 6.94 -19.09
C MET A 265 -3.53 7.78 -19.82
N ALA A 266 -3.64 7.93 -21.15
CA ALA A 266 -2.71 8.73 -21.94
C ALA A 266 -2.80 10.24 -21.60
N ASP A 267 -3.98 10.72 -21.25
CA ASP A 267 -4.19 12.12 -20.93
C ASP A 267 -3.77 12.47 -19.49
N THR A 268 -3.85 11.53 -18.52
CA THR A 268 -3.66 11.83 -17.11
C THR A 268 -2.44 11.18 -16.45
N THR A 269 -2.04 9.98 -16.88
CA THR A 269 -1.05 9.18 -16.11
C THR A 269 0.13 8.67 -16.90
N LEU A 270 -0.07 8.18 -18.14
CA LEU A 270 0.99 7.52 -18.90
C LEU A 270 2.07 8.53 -19.34
N PHE A 271 3.29 8.35 -18.83
CA PHE A 271 4.42 9.28 -19.03
C PHE A 271 4.11 10.73 -18.62
N LYS A 272 3.15 10.94 -17.72
CA LYS A 272 2.78 12.28 -17.25
C LYS A 272 3.62 12.66 -16.03
N PHE A 273 4.85 13.10 -16.29
CA PHE A 273 5.77 13.58 -15.27
C PHE A 273 5.86 15.10 -15.35
N ASP A 274 5.40 15.80 -14.32
CA ASP A 274 5.56 17.25 -14.24
C ASP A 274 6.78 17.60 -13.37
N PHE A 275 7.94 17.63 -14.01
CA PHE A 275 9.20 18.02 -13.34
C PHE A 275 9.24 19.48 -12.94
N LYS A 276 8.47 20.36 -13.59
CA LYS A 276 8.42 21.78 -13.24
C LYS A 276 7.70 21.95 -11.90
N ASP A 277 6.54 21.34 -11.76
CA ASP A 277 5.75 21.39 -10.54
C ASP A 277 6.40 20.56 -9.43
N PHE A 278 7.08 19.45 -9.77
CA PHE A 278 7.93 18.71 -8.84
C PHE A 278 9.02 19.58 -8.20
N ILE A 279 9.71 20.45 -8.97
CA ILE A 279 10.75 21.34 -8.41
C ILE A 279 10.12 22.42 -7.53
N SER A 280 8.87 22.82 -7.79
CA SER A 280 8.17 23.86 -7.02
C SER A 280 7.91 23.50 -5.55
N ILE A 281 7.89 22.18 -5.22
CA ILE A 281 7.79 21.71 -3.82
C ILE A 281 9.06 21.93 -2.99
N GLY A 282 10.12 22.42 -3.61
CA GLY A 282 11.44 22.63 -2.99
C GLY A 282 12.34 21.38 -3.04
N TRP A 283 13.57 21.59 -3.49
CA TRP A 283 14.55 20.51 -3.71
C TRP A 283 14.83 19.67 -2.45
N PHE A 284 14.86 20.30 -1.27
CA PHE A 284 15.11 19.60 0.00
C PHE A 284 13.94 18.68 0.38
N THR A 285 12.70 19.15 0.22
CA THR A 285 11.49 18.36 0.41
C THR A 285 11.45 17.19 -0.56
N ALA A 286 11.75 17.42 -1.85
CA ALA A 286 11.80 16.40 -2.88
C ALA A 286 12.81 15.28 -2.54
N ILE A 287 14.06 15.63 -2.19
CA ILE A 287 15.08 14.66 -1.78
C ILE A 287 14.64 13.87 -0.54
N SER A 288 14.07 14.55 0.45
CA SER A 288 13.58 13.91 1.67
C SER A 288 12.46 12.91 1.39
N LEU A 289 11.54 13.24 0.47
CA LEU A 289 10.46 12.33 0.05
C LEU A 289 11.03 11.12 -0.72
N ILE A 290 11.93 11.32 -1.67
CA ILE A 290 12.58 10.24 -2.42
C ILE A 290 13.28 9.27 -1.45
N ILE A 291 14.09 9.78 -0.51
CA ILE A 291 14.77 8.95 0.49
C ILE A 291 13.76 8.19 1.35
N THR A 292 12.67 8.85 1.74
CA THR A 292 11.61 8.22 2.54
C THR A 292 10.96 7.08 1.77
N PHE A 293 10.56 7.27 0.52
CA PHE A 293 10.01 6.22 -0.33
C PHE A 293 10.99 5.06 -0.50
N CYS A 294 12.26 5.34 -0.81
CA CYS A 294 13.30 4.30 -0.91
C CYS A 294 13.43 3.46 0.38
N ILE A 295 13.43 4.11 1.55
CA ILE A 295 13.56 3.40 2.83
C ILE A 295 12.34 2.51 3.06
N ILE A 296 11.13 3.03 2.84
CA ILE A 296 9.90 2.27 3.06
C ILE A 296 9.84 1.06 2.12
N ASP A 297 10.06 1.29 0.82
CA ASP A 297 10.01 0.25 -0.20
C ASP A 297 11.05 -0.86 0.05
N MET A 298 12.27 -0.50 0.44
CA MET A 298 13.29 -1.48 0.80
C MET A 298 12.84 -2.40 1.93
N PHE A 299 12.24 -1.84 2.98
CA PHE A 299 11.81 -2.65 4.14
C PHE A 299 10.57 -3.47 3.86
N ASP A 300 9.62 -2.91 3.13
CA ASP A 300 8.39 -3.60 2.76
C ASP A 300 8.73 -4.80 1.86
N THR A 301 9.52 -4.58 0.81
CA THR A 301 9.93 -5.63 -0.12
C THR A 301 10.76 -6.72 0.54
N ILE A 302 11.85 -6.37 1.27
CA ILE A 302 12.71 -7.38 1.90
C ILE A 302 11.93 -8.16 2.97
N GLY A 303 11.15 -7.45 3.78
CA GLY A 303 10.34 -8.07 4.81
C GLY A 303 9.33 -9.07 4.23
N THR A 304 8.68 -8.70 3.14
CA THR A 304 7.69 -9.54 2.45
C THR A 304 8.34 -10.71 1.72
N LEU A 305 9.44 -10.47 0.99
CA LEU A 305 10.17 -11.53 0.27
C LEU A 305 10.70 -12.60 1.24
N VAL A 306 11.43 -12.19 2.28
CA VAL A 306 12.00 -13.11 3.27
C VAL A 306 10.88 -13.81 4.06
N GLY A 307 9.86 -13.06 4.47
CA GLY A 307 8.72 -13.61 5.22
C GLY A 307 7.95 -14.66 4.44
N THR A 308 7.66 -14.39 3.15
CA THR A 308 6.93 -15.31 2.27
C THR A 308 7.81 -16.50 1.86
N ALA A 309 9.09 -16.27 1.53
CA ALA A 309 10.04 -17.32 1.21
C ALA A 309 10.27 -18.27 2.39
N SER A 310 10.32 -17.76 3.61
CA SER A 310 10.45 -18.56 4.83
C SER A 310 9.24 -19.50 5.03
N ARG A 311 8.02 -18.98 4.84
CA ARG A 311 6.80 -19.82 4.88
C ARG A 311 6.79 -20.90 3.79
N ALA A 312 7.38 -20.58 2.62
CA ALA A 312 7.53 -21.49 1.50
C ALA A 312 8.60 -22.57 1.70
N GLY A 313 9.44 -22.46 2.74
CA GLY A 313 10.63 -23.28 2.88
C GLY A 313 11.67 -23.02 1.78
N MET A 314 11.69 -21.81 1.22
CA MET A 314 12.59 -21.38 0.13
C MET A 314 13.82 -20.63 0.63
N VAL A 315 14.03 -20.55 1.92
CA VAL A 315 15.22 -19.95 2.54
C VAL A 315 16.23 -21.04 2.92
N ASP A 316 17.52 -20.72 2.83
CA ASP A 316 18.60 -21.56 3.33
C ASP A 316 18.66 -21.58 4.88
N LYS A 317 19.65 -22.29 5.45
CA LYS A 317 19.83 -22.39 6.91
C LYS A 317 20.22 -21.07 7.55
N GLU A 318 20.78 -20.17 6.79
CA GLU A 318 21.19 -18.82 7.16
C GLU A 318 20.04 -17.80 6.99
N GLY A 319 18.88 -18.23 6.44
CA GLY A 319 17.70 -17.39 6.23
C GLY A 319 17.72 -16.62 4.90
N ASN A 320 18.67 -16.90 3.99
CA ASN A 320 18.75 -16.24 2.70
C ASN A 320 17.87 -16.93 1.66
N MET A 321 17.21 -16.15 0.84
CA MET A 321 16.41 -16.65 -0.28
C MET A 321 17.27 -16.75 -1.55
N PRO A 322 17.34 -17.90 -2.22
CA PRO A 322 17.95 -17.99 -3.54
C PRO A 322 17.28 -17.05 -4.55
N ASN A 323 18.08 -16.43 -5.43
CA ASN A 323 17.62 -15.44 -6.43
C ASN A 323 16.97 -14.17 -5.78
N MET A 324 17.41 -13.81 -4.57
CA MET A 324 16.94 -12.58 -3.90
C MET A 324 17.22 -11.35 -4.76
N LYS A 325 18.42 -11.26 -5.36
CA LYS A 325 18.80 -10.16 -6.23
C LYS A 325 17.85 -10.00 -7.42
N GLU A 326 17.52 -11.09 -8.09
CA GLU A 326 16.61 -11.11 -9.22
C GLU A 326 15.19 -10.70 -8.80
N ALA A 327 14.75 -11.13 -7.62
CA ALA A 327 13.46 -10.71 -7.07
C ALA A 327 13.43 -9.20 -6.77
N LEU A 328 14.51 -8.66 -6.21
CA LEU A 328 14.65 -7.23 -5.91
C LEU A 328 14.74 -6.37 -7.19
N ILE A 329 15.39 -6.87 -8.24
CA ILE A 329 15.39 -6.23 -9.56
C ILE A 329 13.97 -6.24 -10.15
N SER A 330 13.23 -7.35 -10.01
CA SER A 330 11.85 -7.45 -10.49
C SER A 330 10.94 -6.43 -9.83
N ASP A 331 11.11 -6.22 -8.54
CA ASP A 331 10.39 -5.26 -7.72
C ASP A 331 10.70 -3.80 -8.17
N SER A 332 11.97 -3.47 -8.33
CA SER A 332 12.37 -2.14 -8.79
C SER A 332 11.92 -1.83 -10.23
N VAL A 333 11.95 -2.81 -11.14
CA VAL A 333 11.39 -2.66 -12.49
C VAL A 333 9.88 -2.41 -12.40
N ALA A 334 9.18 -3.13 -11.52
CA ALA A 334 7.73 -2.94 -11.31
C ALA A 334 7.42 -1.52 -10.82
N THR A 335 8.22 -0.97 -9.90
CA THR A 335 8.09 0.41 -9.41
C THR A 335 8.30 1.44 -10.54
N VAL A 336 9.34 1.29 -11.37
CA VAL A 336 9.55 2.17 -12.53
C VAL A 336 8.38 2.10 -13.51
N VAL A 337 7.91 0.89 -13.83
CA VAL A 337 6.74 0.70 -14.69
C VAL A 337 5.49 1.29 -14.05
N GLY A 338 5.33 1.16 -12.74
CA GLY A 338 4.27 1.80 -11.97
C GLY A 338 4.25 3.32 -12.15
N ALA A 339 5.38 3.98 -11.93
CA ALA A 339 5.52 5.41 -12.15
C ALA A 339 5.21 5.82 -13.59
N VAL A 340 5.76 5.08 -14.58
CA VAL A 340 5.55 5.36 -16.02
C VAL A 340 4.08 5.20 -16.43
N THR A 341 3.40 4.20 -15.92
CA THR A 341 1.98 3.96 -16.25
C THR A 341 1.04 4.82 -15.42
N GLY A 342 1.47 5.32 -14.26
CA GLY A 342 0.71 6.26 -13.43
C GLY A 342 0.10 5.64 -12.18
N THR A 343 0.86 4.81 -11.49
CA THR A 343 0.54 4.37 -10.12
C THR A 343 1.73 4.61 -9.20
N SER A 344 1.54 4.44 -7.91
CA SER A 344 2.62 4.53 -6.92
C SER A 344 3.56 3.31 -6.99
N THR A 345 4.47 3.19 -6.04
CA THR A 345 5.44 2.10 -5.90
C THR A 345 4.77 0.73 -5.95
N VAL A 346 5.20 -0.11 -6.90
CA VAL A 346 4.73 -1.49 -7.06
C VAL A 346 5.72 -2.42 -6.39
N THR A 347 5.28 -3.15 -5.38
CA THR A 347 6.12 -3.98 -4.52
C THR A 347 5.55 -5.38 -4.32
N THR A 348 6.36 -6.29 -3.77
CA THR A 348 5.96 -7.67 -3.50
C THR A 348 4.91 -7.73 -2.40
N PHE A 349 3.82 -8.45 -2.65
CA PHE A 349 2.67 -8.57 -1.74
C PHE A 349 2.79 -9.76 -0.79
N VAL A 350 2.46 -9.53 0.49
CA VAL A 350 2.44 -10.56 1.53
C VAL A 350 1.38 -11.64 1.28
N GLU A 351 0.33 -11.31 0.54
CA GLU A 351 -0.73 -12.22 0.10
C GLU A 351 -0.21 -13.33 -0.83
N SER A 352 0.99 -13.18 -1.40
CA SER A 352 1.71 -14.25 -2.11
C SER A 352 1.87 -15.51 -1.25
N ALA A 353 1.88 -15.35 0.08
CA ALA A 353 1.91 -16.48 1.02
C ALA A 353 0.74 -17.45 0.79
N SER A 354 -0.46 -16.97 0.44
CA SER A 354 -1.62 -17.82 0.19
C SER A 354 -1.42 -18.75 -1.02
N GLY A 355 -0.82 -18.23 -2.10
CA GLY A 355 -0.46 -19.05 -3.26
C GLY A 355 0.66 -20.05 -2.95
N VAL A 356 1.63 -19.64 -2.16
CA VAL A 356 2.71 -20.51 -1.68
C VAL A 356 2.15 -21.64 -0.81
N GLU A 357 1.23 -21.35 0.09
CA GLU A 357 0.53 -22.35 0.91
C GLU A 357 -0.35 -23.28 0.06
N ALA A 358 -0.91 -22.78 -1.05
CA ALA A 358 -1.62 -23.60 -2.05
C ALA A 358 -0.70 -24.47 -2.93
N GLY A 359 0.62 -24.40 -2.73
CA GLY A 359 1.61 -25.23 -3.41
C GLY A 359 2.40 -24.52 -4.50
N GLY A 360 2.26 -23.21 -4.70
CA GLY A 360 3.06 -22.41 -5.62
C GLY A 360 4.54 -22.40 -5.22
N ARG A 361 5.42 -22.65 -6.18
CA ARG A 361 6.87 -22.76 -5.95
C ARG A 361 7.69 -22.04 -7.00
N THR A 362 7.09 -21.69 -8.12
CA THR A 362 7.80 -21.15 -9.29
C THR A 362 7.16 -19.87 -9.83
N GLY A 363 7.86 -19.24 -10.77
CA GLY A 363 7.33 -18.06 -11.46
C GLY A 363 6.03 -18.28 -12.23
N LEU A 364 5.62 -19.54 -12.49
CA LEU A 364 4.35 -19.82 -13.15
C LEU A 364 3.14 -19.36 -12.31
N THR A 365 3.24 -19.40 -10.98
CA THR A 365 2.25 -18.82 -10.06
C THR A 365 2.15 -17.32 -10.27
N ALA A 366 3.26 -16.58 -10.24
CA ALA A 366 3.28 -15.13 -10.46
C ALA A 366 2.78 -14.77 -11.87
N PHE A 367 3.20 -15.54 -12.90
CA PHE A 367 2.74 -15.34 -14.28
C PHE A 367 1.23 -15.50 -14.40
N THR A 368 0.65 -16.54 -13.77
CA THR A 368 -0.80 -16.77 -13.78
C THR A 368 -1.55 -15.59 -13.11
N THR A 369 -1.06 -15.13 -11.96
CA THR A 369 -1.64 -13.96 -11.27
C THR A 369 -1.57 -12.71 -12.15
N GLY A 370 -0.44 -12.48 -12.83
CA GLY A 370 -0.25 -11.35 -13.75
C GLY A 370 -1.23 -11.36 -14.94
N ILE A 371 -1.50 -12.54 -15.53
CA ILE A 371 -2.52 -12.67 -16.59
C ILE A 371 -3.91 -12.29 -16.07
N LEU A 372 -4.26 -12.70 -14.84
CA LEU A 372 -5.56 -12.38 -14.26
C LEU A 372 -5.69 -10.86 -13.98
N PHE A 373 -4.61 -10.20 -13.54
CA PHE A 373 -4.58 -8.74 -13.43
C PHE A 373 -4.76 -8.03 -14.78
N LEU A 374 -4.12 -8.52 -15.85
CA LEU A 374 -4.36 -7.98 -17.18
C LEU A 374 -5.81 -8.21 -17.67
N ALA A 375 -6.40 -9.36 -17.36
CA ALA A 375 -7.80 -9.60 -17.69
C ALA A 375 -8.74 -8.60 -17.00
N CYS A 376 -8.35 -8.09 -15.81
CA CYS A 376 -9.15 -7.12 -15.07
C CYS A 376 -9.24 -5.73 -15.74
N ILE A 377 -8.41 -5.39 -16.74
CA ILE A 377 -8.53 -4.10 -17.44
C ILE A 377 -9.92 -3.89 -18.07
N PHE A 378 -10.64 -4.97 -18.37
CA PHE A 378 -11.97 -4.93 -18.96
C PHE A 378 -13.10 -4.79 -17.93
N ILE A 379 -12.81 -4.84 -16.62
CA ILE A 379 -13.82 -4.76 -15.56
C ILE A 379 -13.81 -3.42 -14.82
N ALA A 380 -13.20 -2.38 -15.37
CA ALA A 380 -13.15 -1.05 -14.75
C ALA A 380 -14.52 -0.55 -14.26
N PRO A 381 -15.62 -0.67 -15.02
CA PRO A 381 -16.93 -0.24 -14.55
C PRO A 381 -17.41 -0.99 -13.31
N LEU A 382 -17.07 -2.29 -13.16
CA LEU A 382 -17.42 -3.08 -11.99
C LEU A 382 -16.58 -2.67 -10.77
N ALA A 383 -15.32 -2.32 -10.97
CA ALA A 383 -14.47 -1.81 -9.90
C ALA A 383 -14.92 -0.41 -9.43
N ALA A 384 -15.40 0.42 -10.34
CA ALA A 384 -15.84 1.79 -10.05
C ALA A 384 -17.12 1.87 -9.19
N ILE A 385 -17.97 0.83 -9.18
CA ILE A 385 -19.18 0.80 -8.34
C ILE A 385 -18.91 0.27 -6.93
N ILE A 386 -17.67 -0.14 -6.61
CA ILE A 386 -17.32 -0.60 -5.27
C ILE A 386 -17.29 0.61 -4.33
N PRO A 387 -18.16 0.64 -3.30
CA PRO A 387 -18.28 1.81 -2.43
C PRO A 387 -17.06 1.94 -1.50
N ALA A 388 -16.80 3.19 -1.06
CA ALA A 388 -15.73 3.48 -0.12
C ALA A 388 -15.85 2.66 1.20
N ALA A 389 -17.06 2.38 1.66
CA ALA A 389 -17.32 1.52 2.83
C ALA A 389 -16.70 0.11 2.67
N ALA A 390 -16.78 -0.48 1.47
CA ALA A 390 -16.23 -1.80 1.21
C ALA A 390 -14.69 -1.76 1.14
N THR A 391 -14.11 -0.76 0.49
CA THR A 391 -12.65 -0.59 0.43
C THR A 391 -12.05 -0.23 1.79
N SER A 392 -12.78 0.49 2.64
CA SER A 392 -12.40 0.75 4.04
C SER A 392 -12.23 -0.51 4.86
N SER A 393 -13.16 -1.46 4.71
CA SER A 393 -13.09 -2.76 5.40
C SER A 393 -11.79 -3.50 5.10
N ALA A 394 -11.40 -3.53 3.82
CA ALA A 394 -10.14 -4.13 3.37
C ALA A 394 -8.92 -3.39 3.93
N LEU A 395 -8.93 -2.05 3.85
CA LEU A 395 -7.82 -1.22 4.32
C LEU A 395 -7.57 -1.38 5.82
N ILE A 396 -8.65 -1.39 6.63
CA ILE A 396 -8.57 -1.61 8.07
C ILE A 396 -8.00 -3.00 8.37
N TYR A 397 -8.48 -4.03 7.67
CA TYR A 397 -7.99 -5.39 7.88
C TYR A 397 -6.49 -5.52 7.56
N VAL A 398 -6.03 -4.95 6.46
CA VAL A 398 -4.60 -4.91 6.11
C VAL A 398 -3.80 -4.19 7.21
N GLY A 399 -4.29 -3.05 7.70
CA GLY A 399 -3.69 -2.34 8.83
C GLY A 399 -3.55 -3.23 10.08
N ILE A 400 -4.59 -4.01 10.41
CA ILE A 400 -4.54 -4.97 11.54
C ILE A 400 -3.44 -6.01 11.34
N LEU A 401 -3.32 -6.59 10.13
CA LEU A 401 -2.28 -7.58 9.84
C LEU A 401 -0.86 -7.02 10.00
N MET A 402 -0.65 -5.76 9.60
CA MET A 402 0.66 -5.11 9.70
C MET A 402 1.11 -4.90 11.15
N LEU A 403 0.20 -4.84 12.13
CA LEU A 403 0.54 -4.77 13.56
C LEU A 403 1.30 -6.02 14.04
N GLY A 404 1.22 -7.13 13.31
CA GLY A 404 1.96 -8.36 13.63
C GLY A 404 3.48 -8.17 13.72
N GLY A 405 4.04 -7.16 13.09
CA GLY A 405 5.46 -6.80 13.18
C GLY A 405 5.93 -6.45 14.60
N LEU A 406 5.02 -5.98 15.47
CA LEU A 406 5.34 -5.66 16.87
C LEU A 406 5.87 -6.86 17.66
N LYS A 407 5.50 -8.08 17.29
CA LYS A 407 6.01 -9.31 17.94
C LYS A 407 7.52 -9.47 17.85
N LYS A 408 8.17 -8.77 16.90
CA LYS A 408 9.61 -8.82 16.67
C LYS A 408 10.37 -7.71 17.41
N VAL A 409 9.67 -6.77 18.03
CA VAL A 409 10.26 -5.67 18.80
C VAL A 409 10.54 -6.16 20.21
N ASP A 410 11.75 -5.94 20.70
CA ASP A 410 12.10 -6.20 22.09
C ASP A 410 11.57 -5.07 22.98
N PHE A 411 10.51 -5.36 23.73
CA PHE A 411 9.85 -4.40 24.62
C PHE A 411 10.60 -4.20 25.95
N GLU A 412 11.62 -5.01 26.25
CA GLU A 412 12.48 -4.83 27.41
C GLU A 412 13.64 -3.86 27.13
N ASP A 413 14.04 -3.70 25.85
CA ASP A 413 15.07 -2.76 25.45
C ASP A 413 14.46 -1.39 25.07
N LEU A 414 14.60 -0.41 25.97
CA LEU A 414 14.14 0.96 25.73
C LEU A 414 14.73 1.60 24.47
N SER A 415 15.93 1.19 24.04
CA SER A 415 16.53 1.71 22.82
C SER A 415 15.84 1.20 21.55
N GLN A 416 15.05 0.13 21.64
CA GLN A 416 14.21 -0.36 20.55
C GLN A 416 12.75 0.11 20.70
N VAL A 417 12.17 -0.01 21.90
CA VAL A 417 10.74 0.24 22.07
C VAL A 417 10.40 1.73 21.99
N ALA A 418 11.25 2.63 22.53
CA ALA A 418 10.92 4.06 22.51
C ALA A 418 10.86 4.65 21.08
N PRO A 419 11.82 4.37 20.16
CA PRO A 419 11.69 4.75 18.76
C PRO A 419 10.40 4.21 18.11
N VAL A 420 10.08 2.93 18.35
CA VAL A 420 8.87 2.29 17.81
C VAL A 420 7.60 2.96 18.33
N ALA A 421 7.50 3.20 19.63
CA ALA A 421 6.33 3.83 20.25
C ALA A 421 6.08 5.23 19.67
N LEU A 422 7.14 6.01 19.45
CA LEU A 422 7.02 7.33 18.83
C LEU A 422 6.63 7.25 17.36
N MET A 423 7.09 6.25 16.62
CA MET A 423 6.65 5.99 15.24
C MET A 423 5.17 5.63 15.17
N LEU A 424 4.70 4.74 16.07
CA LEU A 424 3.31 4.30 16.16
C LEU A 424 2.34 5.46 16.40
N ILE A 425 2.77 6.49 17.11
CA ILE A 425 1.98 7.69 17.38
C ILE A 425 2.13 8.70 16.25
N ALA A 426 3.36 8.98 15.83
CA ALA A 426 3.65 10.06 14.89
C ALA A 426 3.05 9.82 13.50
N MET A 427 3.11 8.59 12.98
CA MET A 427 2.60 8.29 11.62
C MET A 427 1.10 8.55 11.47
N PRO A 428 0.22 7.99 12.31
CA PRO A 428 -1.22 8.25 12.18
C PRO A 428 -1.60 9.71 12.43
N ILE A 429 -0.94 10.38 13.39
CA ILE A 429 -1.25 11.77 13.75
C ILE A 429 -0.84 12.74 12.63
N SER A 430 0.39 12.59 12.13
CA SER A 430 0.89 13.49 11.08
C SER A 430 0.42 13.11 9.69
N GLY A 431 -0.18 11.92 9.51
CA GLY A 431 -0.49 11.36 8.19
C GLY A 431 0.76 11.12 7.34
N SER A 432 1.95 11.10 7.93
CA SER A 432 3.22 11.01 7.20
C SER A 432 4.12 9.92 7.75
N ILE A 433 4.41 8.94 6.89
CA ILE A 433 5.37 7.85 7.20
C ILE A 433 6.77 8.43 7.44
N GLY A 434 7.16 9.42 6.64
CA GLY A 434 8.45 10.08 6.78
C GLY A 434 8.65 10.74 8.15
N HIS A 435 7.60 11.37 8.70
CA HIS A 435 7.67 11.95 10.04
C HIS A 435 7.88 10.87 11.12
N GLY A 436 7.18 9.74 10.99
CA GLY A 436 7.35 8.63 11.92
C GLY A 436 8.74 8.03 11.86
N ILE A 437 9.24 7.67 10.66
CA ILE A 437 10.60 7.12 10.50
C ILE A 437 11.65 8.12 11.00
N GLY A 438 11.52 9.39 10.63
CA GLY A 438 12.44 10.44 11.07
C GLY A 438 12.49 10.55 12.60
N LEU A 439 11.33 10.59 13.25
CA LEU A 439 11.24 10.66 14.71
C LEU A 439 11.81 9.39 15.37
N GLY A 440 11.55 8.22 14.81
CA GLY A 440 12.12 6.95 15.29
C GLY A 440 13.64 6.92 15.21
N LEU A 441 14.23 7.32 14.07
CA LEU A 441 15.68 7.36 13.89
C LEU A 441 16.35 8.41 14.78
N ILE A 442 15.78 9.60 14.92
CA ILE A 442 16.26 10.64 15.82
C ILE A 442 16.25 10.14 17.25
N THR A 443 15.13 9.54 17.69
CA THR A 443 14.99 9.00 19.05
C THR A 443 16.03 7.93 19.35
N TYR A 444 16.21 6.97 18.43
CA TYR A 444 17.24 5.94 18.57
C TYR A 444 18.64 6.55 18.71
N THR A 445 18.97 7.48 17.80
CA THR A 445 20.29 8.13 17.76
C THR A 445 20.55 8.88 19.08
N VAL A 446 19.58 9.68 19.53
CA VAL A 446 19.68 10.42 20.79
C VAL A 446 19.88 9.48 21.97
N LEU A 447 19.05 8.43 22.09
CA LEU A 447 19.18 7.45 23.18
C LEU A 447 20.57 6.80 23.18
N LYS A 448 21.06 6.33 22.04
CA LYS A 448 22.39 5.67 21.96
C LYS A 448 23.53 6.62 22.29
N VAL A 449 23.46 7.88 21.86
CA VAL A 449 24.49 8.89 22.18
C VAL A 449 24.52 9.19 23.67
N PHE A 450 23.37 9.49 24.28
CA PHE A 450 23.31 9.87 25.70
C PHE A 450 23.45 8.69 26.67
N THR A 451 23.30 7.44 26.21
CA THR A 451 23.59 6.24 27.01
C THR A 451 25.03 5.73 26.84
N GLY A 452 25.91 6.48 26.18
CA GLY A 452 27.31 6.11 26.00
C GLY A 452 27.57 5.06 24.92
N LYS A 453 26.56 4.72 24.11
CA LYS A 453 26.62 3.72 23.03
C LYS A 453 26.66 4.35 21.64
N ALA A 454 27.20 5.55 21.50
CA ALA A 454 27.27 6.31 20.25
C ALA A 454 27.94 5.52 19.10
N LYS A 455 28.91 4.63 19.42
CA LYS A 455 29.61 3.80 18.42
C LYS A 455 28.74 2.70 17.81
N GLU A 456 27.60 2.35 18.41
CA GLU A 456 26.65 1.38 17.87
C GLU A 456 25.77 1.97 16.77
N VAL A 457 25.73 3.29 16.64
CA VAL A 457 24.96 3.99 15.61
C VAL A 457 25.77 4.08 14.29
N SER A 458 25.20 3.60 13.20
CA SER A 458 25.85 3.66 11.90
C SER A 458 25.97 5.11 11.40
N ILE A 459 27.00 5.39 10.60
CA ILE A 459 27.20 6.72 9.98
C ILE A 459 25.97 7.09 9.12
N LEU A 460 25.37 6.12 8.44
CA LEU A 460 24.17 6.32 7.64
C LEU A 460 22.98 6.72 8.53
N THR A 461 22.79 6.06 9.67
CA THR A 461 21.73 6.41 10.63
C THR A 461 21.92 7.84 11.15
N TYR A 462 23.15 8.26 11.48
CA TYR A 462 23.43 9.64 11.85
C TYR A 462 23.07 10.62 10.73
N GLY A 463 23.46 10.33 9.49
CA GLY A 463 23.15 11.17 8.33
C GLY A 463 21.65 11.34 8.08
N ILE A 464 20.90 10.24 8.12
CA ILE A 464 19.45 10.26 7.92
C ILE A 464 18.74 10.96 9.10
N SER A 465 19.17 10.71 10.34
CA SER A 465 18.61 11.39 11.52
C SER A 465 18.82 12.90 11.46
N LEU A 466 20.03 13.34 11.03
CA LEU A 466 20.31 14.75 10.84
C LEU A 466 19.46 15.36 9.73
N LEU A 467 19.29 14.65 8.60
CA LEU A 467 18.43 15.10 7.50
C LEU A 467 16.99 15.33 7.97
N PHE A 468 16.41 14.40 8.73
CA PHE A 468 15.07 14.56 9.28
C PHE A 468 14.99 15.66 10.34
N LEU A 469 16.03 15.82 11.16
CA LEU A 469 16.09 16.92 12.12
C LEU A 469 16.07 18.27 11.40
N VAL A 470 16.88 18.43 10.37
CA VAL A 470 16.91 19.64 9.53
C VAL A 470 15.53 19.85 8.88
N LYS A 471 14.91 18.80 8.36
CA LYS A 471 13.56 18.86 7.77
C LYS A 471 12.52 19.38 8.76
N PHE A 472 12.53 18.91 10.00
CA PHE A 472 11.53 19.29 11.00
C PHE A 472 11.64 20.76 11.47
N PHE A 473 12.84 21.35 11.41
CA PHE A 473 13.08 22.68 11.94
C PHE A 473 13.35 23.76 10.89
N LEU A 474 13.80 23.40 9.70
CA LEU A 474 14.25 24.37 8.69
C LEU A 474 13.42 24.34 7.40
N VAL A 475 12.54 23.36 7.22
CA VAL A 475 11.66 23.29 6.05
C VAL A 475 10.24 23.55 6.51
N VAL A 476 9.71 24.68 6.14
CA VAL A 476 8.30 25.06 6.32
C VAL A 476 7.51 24.55 5.15
#